data_928be7b4ceffb946faa5a220afdce103
#
_entry.id   928be7b4ceffb946faa5a220afdce103
#
_cell.length_a   1.000
_cell.length_b   1.000
_cell.length_c   1.000
_cell.angle_alpha   90.00
_cell.angle_beta   90.00
_cell.angle_gamma   90.00
#
_symmetry.space_group_name_H-M   'P 1'
#
loop_
_entity.id
_entity.type
_entity.pdbx_description
1 polymer ?
#
loop_
_entity_poly.entity_id
_entity_poly.type
_entity_poly.pdbx_seq_one_letter_code
_entity_poly.pdbx_strand_id
1 'polypeptide(L)'
;MKLDNTSKEIILKKSEFLLHNNFKLIEITDSTITFSNKKIAFVIGYERHDNVSNINIKFLQENKMFNLGWIAFVRRNQMPLPQNKLDNILELLDYAEKNHAKVTNLQFCQDSREMVEDFLK
;
A
#
# COMPACT_ATOMS: atom_id res chain seq x y z
N MET A 1 3.38 -17.85 2.18
CA MET A 1 3.91 -16.86 3.11
C MET A 1 2.81 -16.27 3.92
N LYS A 2 3.04 -16.19 5.21
CA LYS A 2 2.00 -15.76 6.14
C LYS A 2 2.45 -14.56 6.95
N LEU A 3 1.51 -13.67 7.22
CA LEU A 3 1.66 -12.66 8.26
C LEU A 3 1.43 -13.36 9.61
N ASP A 4 2.41 -13.30 10.50
CA ASP A 4 2.18 -13.81 11.85
C ASP A 4 1.29 -12.86 12.65
N ASN A 5 0.78 -13.32 13.79
CA ASN A 5 -0.15 -12.52 14.59
C ASN A 5 0.48 -11.23 15.12
N THR A 6 1.74 -11.26 15.49
CA THR A 6 2.44 -10.07 15.97
C THR A 6 2.56 -9.03 14.87
N SER A 7 2.94 -9.45 13.66
CA SER A 7 3.01 -8.55 12.50
C SER A 7 1.65 -7.95 12.17
N LYS A 8 0.58 -8.78 12.20
CA LYS A 8 -0.78 -8.29 11.97
C LYS A 8 -1.18 -7.19 12.95
N GLU A 9 -0.89 -7.39 14.24
CA GLU A 9 -1.20 -6.40 15.27
C GLU A 9 -0.46 -5.08 15.01
N ILE A 10 0.81 -5.15 14.67
CA ILE A 10 1.63 -3.97 14.38
C ILE A 10 1.08 -3.23 13.16
N ILE A 11 0.74 -3.95 12.10
CA ILE A 11 0.18 -3.37 10.88
C ILE A 11 -1.17 -2.72 11.17
N LEU A 12 -2.05 -3.40 11.91
CA LEU A 12 -3.36 -2.85 12.26
C LEU A 12 -3.24 -1.55 13.04
N LYS A 13 -2.32 -1.50 13.99
CA LYS A 13 -2.09 -0.28 14.76
C LYS A 13 -1.58 0.85 13.89
N LYS A 14 -0.62 0.58 13.02
CA LYS A 14 -0.07 1.59 12.10
C LYS A 14 -1.10 2.05 11.07
N SER A 15 -2.13 1.24 10.81
CA SER A 15 -3.18 1.54 9.83
C SER A 15 -4.37 2.31 10.42
N GLU A 16 -4.32 2.70 11.69
CA GLU A 16 -5.44 3.41 12.32
C GLU A 16 -5.83 4.71 11.58
N PHE A 17 -4.86 5.36 10.91
CA PHE A 17 -5.17 6.56 10.13
C PHE A 17 -6.19 6.28 9.02
N LEU A 18 -6.23 5.07 8.48
CA LEU A 18 -7.23 4.69 7.48
C LEU A 18 -8.63 4.69 8.09
N LEU A 19 -8.76 4.19 9.33
CA LEU A 19 -10.04 4.22 10.03
C LEU A 19 -10.50 5.65 10.26
N HIS A 20 -9.58 6.57 10.58
CA HIS A 20 -9.89 7.98 10.77
C HIS A 20 -10.23 8.70 9.46
N ASN A 21 -9.95 8.08 8.32
CA ASN A 21 -10.26 8.61 7.00
C ASN A 21 -11.40 7.85 6.32
N ASN A 22 -12.29 7.26 7.13
CA ASN A 22 -13.52 6.59 6.69
C ASN A 22 -13.31 5.29 5.94
N PHE A 23 -12.15 4.68 6.05
CA PHE A 23 -11.94 3.30 5.60
C PHE A 23 -12.36 2.34 6.70
N LYS A 24 -12.77 1.15 6.30
CA LYS A 24 -13.14 0.07 7.23
C LYS A 24 -12.26 -1.14 6.97
N LEU A 25 -11.94 -1.85 8.04
CA LEU A 25 -11.28 -3.15 7.92
C LEU A 25 -12.32 -4.14 7.38
N ILE A 26 -12.09 -4.69 6.19
CA ILE A 26 -13.06 -5.59 5.56
C ILE A 26 -12.61 -7.03 5.51
N GLU A 27 -11.32 -7.30 5.56
CA GLU A 27 -10.83 -8.68 5.47
C GLU A 27 -9.44 -8.82 6.09
N ILE A 28 -9.24 -9.93 6.79
CA ILE A 28 -7.91 -10.37 7.22
C ILE A 28 -7.77 -11.82 6.77
N THR A 29 -6.73 -12.11 5.98
CA THR A 29 -6.38 -13.47 5.58
C THR A 29 -5.02 -13.83 6.19
N ASP A 30 -4.51 -15.02 5.85
CA ASP A 30 -3.17 -15.45 6.30
C ASP A 30 -2.05 -14.53 5.78
N SER A 31 -2.26 -13.85 4.66
CA SER A 31 -1.21 -13.08 4.01
C SER A 31 -1.57 -11.63 3.75
N THR A 32 -2.84 -11.22 3.95
CA THR A 32 -3.29 -9.86 3.61
C THR A 32 -4.21 -9.28 4.67
N ILE A 33 -4.22 -7.93 4.72
CA ILE A 33 -5.16 -7.13 5.50
C ILE A 33 -5.71 -6.09 4.54
N THR A 34 -7.04 -6.01 4.42
CA THR A 34 -7.68 -5.11 3.47
C THR A 34 -8.55 -4.09 4.19
N PHE A 35 -8.32 -2.82 3.88
CA PHE A 35 -9.16 -1.71 4.29
C PHE A 35 -9.83 -1.13 3.05
N SER A 36 -11.10 -0.77 3.17
CA SER A 36 -11.81 -0.20 2.03
C SER A 36 -12.83 0.84 2.47
N ASN A 37 -13.05 1.80 1.58
CA ASN A 37 -14.27 2.58 1.56
C ASN A 37 -15.02 2.18 0.27
N LYS A 38 -16.08 2.90 -0.10
CA LYS A 38 -16.85 2.52 -1.30
C LYS A 38 -16.10 2.71 -2.61
N LYS A 39 -15.00 3.47 -2.60
CA LYS A 39 -14.29 3.89 -3.81
C LYS A 39 -12.91 3.28 -3.94
N ILE A 40 -12.23 3.05 -2.81
CA ILE A 40 -10.82 2.68 -2.79
C ILE A 40 -10.60 1.56 -1.77
N ALA A 41 -9.72 0.63 -2.11
CA ALA A 41 -9.26 -0.40 -1.19
C ALA A 41 -7.74 -0.38 -1.07
N PHE A 42 -7.24 -0.50 0.16
CA PHE A 42 -5.81 -0.72 0.45
C PHE A 42 -5.65 -2.19 0.81
N VAL A 43 -4.90 -2.93 0.01
CA VAL A 43 -4.59 -4.34 0.27
C VAL A 43 -3.15 -4.43 0.73
N ILE A 44 -2.96 -4.70 2.01
CA ILE A 44 -1.65 -4.75 2.66
C ILE A 44 -1.26 -6.21 2.82
N GLY A 45 -0.08 -6.60 2.35
CA GLY A 45 0.28 -7.98 2.56
C GLY A 45 1.57 -8.45 1.94
N TYR A 46 1.78 -9.75 2.06
CA TYR A 46 2.91 -10.46 1.48
C TYR A 46 2.46 -11.12 0.18
N GLU A 47 3.20 -10.86 -0.89
CA GLU A 47 2.89 -11.48 -2.17
C GLU A 47 3.38 -12.92 -2.20
N ARG A 48 2.55 -13.79 -2.79
CA ARG A 48 2.79 -15.24 -2.77
C ARG A 48 4.03 -15.67 -3.54
N HIS A 49 4.24 -15.08 -4.70
CA HIS A 49 5.22 -15.60 -5.65
C HIS A 49 6.59 -14.95 -5.53
N ASP A 50 6.63 -13.69 -5.13
CA ASP A 50 7.87 -12.91 -5.17
C ASP A 50 8.54 -12.75 -3.81
N ASN A 51 7.97 -13.35 -2.78
CA ASN A 51 8.51 -13.27 -1.42
C ASN A 51 8.73 -11.84 -0.94
N VAL A 52 7.87 -10.92 -1.42
CA VAL A 52 7.93 -9.50 -1.07
C VAL A 52 6.65 -9.06 -0.39
N SER A 53 6.72 -7.96 0.31
CA SER A 53 5.56 -7.30 0.87
C SER A 53 5.20 -6.07 0.07
N ASN A 54 3.94 -5.70 0.08
CA ASN A 54 3.50 -4.51 -0.64
C ASN A 54 2.14 -4.04 -0.14
N ILE A 55 1.78 -2.84 -0.58
CA ILE A 55 0.43 -2.30 -0.43
C ILE A 55 -0.07 -1.97 -1.83
N ASN A 56 -1.19 -2.57 -2.20
CA ASN A 56 -1.85 -2.26 -3.47
C ASN A 56 -3.04 -1.34 -3.20
N ILE A 57 -3.16 -0.30 -4.01
CA ILE A 57 -4.28 0.65 -3.95
C ILE A 57 -5.19 0.35 -5.13
N LYS A 58 -6.45 -0.03 -4.84
CA LYS A 58 -7.43 -0.35 -5.86
C LYS A 58 -8.47 0.76 -5.94
N PHE A 59 -8.64 1.31 -7.14
CA PHE A 59 -9.72 2.25 -7.42
C PHE A 59 -10.89 1.44 -7.99
N LEU A 60 -11.88 1.17 -7.15
CA LEU A 60 -12.91 0.16 -7.43
C LEU A 60 -13.80 0.51 -8.61
N GLN A 61 -14.19 1.79 -8.74
CA GLN A 61 -15.07 2.23 -9.82
C GLN A 61 -14.37 2.22 -11.17
N GLU A 62 -13.08 2.58 -11.18
CA GLU A 62 -12.27 2.66 -12.40
C GLU A 62 -11.64 1.32 -12.76
N ASN A 63 -11.72 0.34 -11.87
CA ASN A 63 -11.08 -0.97 -12.04
C ASN A 63 -9.57 -0.86 -12.31
N LYS A 64 -8.89 -0.03 -11.52
CA LYS A 64 -7.44 0.19 -11.63
C LYS A 64 -6.76 -0.12 -10.31
N MET A 65 -5.55 -0.66 -10.40
CA MET A 65 -4.75 -1.01 -9.23
C MET A 65 -3.33 -0.45 -9.39
N PHE A 66 -2.79 0.07 -8.29
CA PHE A 66 -1.45 0.66 -8.27
C PHE A 66 -0.63 0.05 -7.13
N ASN A 67 0.65 -0.16 -7.41
CA ASN A 67 1.61 -0.66 -6.44
C ASN A 67 2.21 0.51 -5.67
N LEU A 68 1.88 0.63 -4.38
CA LEU A 68 2.34 1.74 -3.56
C LEU A 68 3.85 1.72 -3.37
N GLY A 69 4.48 0.53 -3.37
CA GLY A 69 5.94 0.43 -3.27
C GLY A 69 6.65 1.16 -4.40
N TRP A 70 6.19 0.96 -5.63
CA TRP A 70 6.76 1.66 -6.79
C TRP A 70 6.46 3.16 -6.75
N ILE A 71 5.23 3.55 -6.35
CA ILE A 71 4.87 4.97 -6.21
C ILE A 71 5.79 5.66 -5.21
N ALA A 72 5.94 5.08 -4.02
CA ALA A 72 6.79 5.65 -2.99
C ALA A 72 8.24 5.75 -3.46
N PHE A 73 8.73 4.73 -4.16
CA PHE A 73 10.10 4.72 -4.68
C PHE A 73 10.36 5.91 -5.62
N VAL A 74 9.52 6.09 -6.65
CA VAL A 74 9.74 7.16 -7.64
C VAL A 74 9.45 8.54 -7.06
N ARG A 75 8.49 8.65 -6.15
CA ARG A 75 8.14 9.95 -5.53
C ARG A 75 9.14 10.38 -4.46
N ARG A 76 9.95 9.46 -3.96
CA ARG A 76 10.99 9.72 -2.96
C ARG A 76 12.37 9.79 -3.61
N ASN A 77 12.47 10.20 -4.86
CA ASN A 77 13.73 10.31 -5.61
C ASN A 77 14.52 8.99 -5.64
N GLN A 78 13.78 7.88 -5.85
CA GLN A 78 14.36 6.54 -5.98
C GLN A 78 15.07 6.08 -4.70
N MET A 79 14.61 6.53 -3.55
CA MET A 79 15.12 6.06 -2.26
C MET A 79 14.70 4.62 -2.04
N PRO A 80 15.63 3.70 -1.80
CA PRO A 80 15.28 2.29 -1.58
C PRO A 80 14.39 2.08 -0.36
N LEU A 81 13.48 1.11 -0.47
CA LEU A 81 12.63 0.68 0.64
C LEU A 81 13.35 -0.41 1.44
N PRO A 82 13.02 -0.59 2.73
CA PRO A 82 13.60 -1.65 3.54
C PRO A 82 13.36 -3.04 2.91
N GLN A 83 14.33 -3.93 3.04
CA GLN A 83 14.21 -5.30 2.53
C GLN A 83 13.37 -6.19 3.45
N ASN A 84 13.36 -5.89 4.74
CA ASN A 84 12.52 -6.62 5.70
C ASN A 84 11.05 -6.35 5.38
N LYS A 85 10.25 -7.39 5.27
CA LYS A 85 8.85 -7.28 4.81
C LYS A 85 8.00 -6.41 5.72
N LEU A 86 8.09 -6.59 7.03
CA LEU A 86 7.32 -5.79 7.96
C LEU A 86 7.76 -4.33 7.92
N ASP A 87 9.07 -4.08 7.95
CA ASP A 87 9.60 -2.72 7.90
C ASP A 87 9.19 -2.02 6.60
N ASN A 88 9.18 -2.74 5.49
CA ASN A 88 8.71 -2.21 4.21
C ASN A 88 7.25 -1.77 4.30
N ILE A 89 6.38 -2.63 4.83
CA ILE A 89 4.96 -2.30 5.00
C ILE A 89 4.78 -1.07 5.91
N LEU A 90 5.50 -1.02 7.02
CA LEU A 90 5.39 0.09 7.97
C LEU A 90 5.84 1.41 7.33
N GLU A 91 6.88 1.38 6.52
CA GLU A 91 7.34 2.57 5.82
C GLU A 91 6.34 3.01 4.74
N LEU A 92 5.74 2.06 4.02
CA LEU A 92 4.69 2.37 3.04
C LEU A 92 3.44 2.93 3.71
N LEU A 93 3.06 2.43 4.88
CA LEU A 93 1.95 2.98 5.64
C LEU A 93 2.26 4.40 6.12
N ASP A 94 3.48 4.65 6.56
CA ASP A 94 3.92 6.00 6.95
C ASP A 94 3.83 6.95 5.75
N TYR A 95 4.32 6.52 4.59
CA TYR A 95 4.21 7.31 3.36
C TYR A 95 2.74 7.59 3.02
N ALA A 96 1.88 6.57 3.10
CA ALA A 96 0.45 6.72 2.81
C ALA A 96 -0.23 7.67 3.79
N GLU A 97 0.13 7.63 5.07
CA GLU A 97 -0.41 8.54 6.06
C GLU A 97 -0.03 9.99 5.76
N LYS A 98 1.25 10.24 5.49
CA LYS A 98 1.76 11.58 5.21
C LYS A 98 1.26 12.14 3.88
N ASN A 99 0.90 11.26 2.94
CA ASN A 99 0.49 11.64 1.59
C ASN A 99 -0.92 11.12 1.27
N HIS A 100 -1.78 11.00 2.27
CA HIS A 100 -3.08 10.34 2.13
C HIS A 100 -3.92 10.94 1.00
N ALA A 101 -4.02 12.26 0.93
CA ALA A 101 -4.79 12.93 -0.13
C ALA A 101 -4.23 12.62 -1.53
N LYS A 102 -2.93 12.43 -1.63
CA LYS A 102 -2.26 12.12 -2.91
C LYS A 102 -2.48 10.67 -3.32
N VAL A 103 -2.21 9.72 -2.41
CA VAL A 103 -2.30 8.29 -2.75
C VAL A 103 -3.74 7.82 -2.97
N THR A 104 -4.72 8.58 -2.49
CA THR A 104 -6.15 8.31 -2.75
C THR A 104 -6.67 9.09 -3.96
N ASN A 105 -5.80 9.77 -4.70
CA ASN A 105 -6.15 10.51 -5.90
C ASN A 105 -5.71 9.71 -7.13
N LEU A 106 -6.67 9.41 -8.00
CA LEU A 106 -6.41 8.57 -9.17
C LEU A 106 -5.36 9.20 -10.11
N GLN A 107 -5.44 10.51 -10.34
CA GLN A 107 -4.51 11.18 -11.25
C GLN A 107 -3.07 11.11 -10.71
N PHE A 108 -2.89 11.32 -9.41
CA PHE A 108 -1.58 11.20 -8.79
C PHE A 108 -1.00 9.80 -9.00
N CYS A 109 -1.82 8.77 -8.83
CA CYS A 109 -1.39 7.39 -9.02
C CYS A 109 -1.06 7.09 -10.48
N GLN A 110 -1.84 7.61 -11.43
CA GLN A 110 -1.57 7.45 -12.85
C GLN A 110 -0.28 8.16 -13.26
N ASP A 111 -0.08 9.39 -12.79
CA ASP A 111 1.16 10.14 -13.06
C ASP A 111 2.37 9.42 -12.46
N SER A 112 2.20 8.85 -11.27
CA SER A 112 3.26 8.07 -10.62
C SER A 112 3.60 6.82 -11.42
N ARG A 113 2.60 6.14 -11.99
CA ARG A 113 2.83 4.99 -12.86
C ARG A 113 3.65 5.37 -14.08
N GLU A 114 3.38 6.52 -14.69
CA GLU A 114 4.19 7.01 -15.81
C GLU A 114 5.64 7.23 -15.40
N MET A 115 5.87 7.78 -14.20
CA MET A 115 7.22 7.95 -13.66
C MET A 115 7.93 6.58 -13.51
N VAL A 116 7.20 5.55 -13.06
CA VAL A 116 7.74 4.21 -12.93
C VAL A 116 8.12 3.66 -14.31
N GLU A 117 7.23 3.81 -15.28
CA GLU A 117 7.47 3.35 -16.65
C GLU A 117 8.71 4.03 -17.25
N ASP A 118 8.86 5.33 -17.05
CA ASP A 118 10.03 6.07 -17.51
C ASP A 118 11.31 5.60 -16.82
N PHE A 119 11.23 5.31 -15.52
CA PHE A 119 12.37 4.79 -14.77
C PHE A 119 12.82 3.42 -15.31
N LEU A 120 11.87 2.58 -15.73
CA LEU A 120 12.16 1.22 -16.19
C LEU A 120 12.62 1.14 -17.66
N LYS A 121 12.61 2.23 -18.40
CA LYS A 121 13.09 2.27 -19.80
C LYS A 121 14.59 2.14 -19.91
#